data_b9fc17e323213a5b0fc864906ec3daa5
#
_entry.id   b9fc17e323213a5b0fc864906ec3daa5
#
_cell.length_a   1.000
_cell.length_b   1.000
_cell.length_c   1.000
_cell.angle_alpha   90.00
_cell.angle_beta   90.00
_cell.angle_gamma   90.00
#
_symmetry.space_group_name_H-M   'P 1'
#
loop_
_entity.id
_entity.type
_entity.pdbx_description
1 polymer ?
#
loop_
_entity_poly.entity_id
_entity_poly.type
_entity_poly.pdbx_seq_one_letter_code
_entity_poly.pdbx_strand_id
1 'polypeptide(L)'
;MIKAIGVLTSGGDAPGMNAAIRAVVRAALKKGMNVYGIKRGYCGLIDGNIEPMTERSVSDIMHRGGTMLYTARSAEFRTEEGMEIAKANCEKLGLEGIVVIGGDGSFRGAADLSARGILCVGLPGTIDNDIACTEYTIGYDTAMNTAMEMVDKLRDTSQSHFRCSVVEVMGRGAGFIAVNTGVACGAIEIITKEMPYDLDQIAKKMLECKAKGKQNFVIVVAEGVGHSNEIAQVIQEKTGIETRTTILGHVQRGGSPTLRDRVVASEMGYYAVELLEQGIGNRVVGMQANKIVDFDIQEALAMKKPYDERLHRIAEDIAF
;
A
#
# COMPACT_ATOMS: atom_id res chain seq x y z
N MET A 1 19.48 -24.12 -12.14
CA MET A 1 19.51 -22.65 -12.18
C MET A 1 18.33 -22.21 -12.99
N ILE A 2 17.46 -21.36 -12.47
CA ILE A 2 16.25 -20.85 -13.14
C ILE A 2 16.64 -20.10 -14.40
N LYS A 3 15.96 -20.38 -15.52
CA LYS A 3 16.24 -19.78 -16.84
C LYS A 3 15.28 -18.67 -17.23
N ALA A 4 14.04 -18.71 -16.73
CA ALA A 4 13.03 -17.72 -17.07
C ALA A 4 12.10 -17.43 -15.89
N ILE A 5 11.82 -16.14 -15.67
CA ILE A 5 10.89 -15.66 -14.66
C ILE A 5 9.87 -14.70 -15.23
N GLY A 6 8.70 -14.66 -14.59
CA GLY A 6 7.67 -13.66 -14.81
C GLY A 6 7.68 -12.57 -13.74
N VAL A 7 7.15 -11.40 -14.04
CA VAL A 7 6.81 -10.37 -13.08
C VAL A 7 5.41 -9.83 -13.35
N LEU A 8 4.60 -9.71 -12.31
CA LEU A 8 3.25 -9.16 -12.39
C LEU A 8 2.94 -8.22 -11.22
N THR A 9 1.96 -7.35 -11.45
CA THR A 9 1.31 -6.55 -10.40
C THR A 9 -0.15 -6.97 -10.28
N SER A 10 -0.65 -7.12 -9.06
CA SER A 10 -2.01 -7.62 -8.80
C SER A 10 -2.66 -6.86 -7.64
N GLY A 11 -3.97 -6.66 -7.73
CA GLY A 11 -4.74 -5.94 -6.72
C GLY A 11 -4.82 -4.43 -6.97
N GLY A 12 -4.67 -3.60 -5.95
CA GLY A 12 -4.60 -2.14 -6.09
C GLY A 12 -3.20 -1.71 -6.52
N ASP A 13 -3.13 -0.65 -7.31
CA ASP A 13 -1.86 -0.02 -7.63
C ASP A 13 -1.30 0.78 -6.45
N ALA A 14 0.01 0.91 -6.41
CA ALA A 14 0.72 1.69 -5.40
C ALA A 14 1.95 2.36 -6.01
N PRO A 15 2.26 3.62 -5.63
CA PRO A 15 3.47 4.31 -6.09
C PRO A 15 4.73 3.53 -5.66
N GLY A 16 5.61 3.24 -6.60
CA GLY A 16 6.80 2.41 -6.35
C GLY A 16 6.74 1.00 -6.99
N MET A 17 5.56 0.54 -7.44
CA MET A 17 5.46 -0.73 -8.16
C MET A 17 6.36 -0.76 -9.40
N ASN A 18 6.48 0.34 -10.14
CA ASN A 18 7.37 0.44 -11.28
C ASN A 18 8.86 0.33 -10.89
N ALA A 19 9.26 0.82 -9.72
CA ALA A 19 10.61 0.66 -9.22
C ALA A 19 10.91 -0.81 -8.89
N ALA A 20 9.96 -1.52 -8.29
CA ALA A 20 10.05 -2.96 -8.03
C ALA A 20 10.16 -3.77 -9.34
N ILE A 21 9.27 -3.50 -10.32
CA ILE A 21 9.33 -4.14 -11.65
C ILE A 21 10.71 -3.94 -12.29
N ARG A 22 11.20 -2.70 -12.27
CA ARG A 22 12.52 -2.38 -12.84
C ARG A 22 13.65 -3.15 -12.15
N ALA A 23 13.62 -3.23 -10.83
CA ALA A 23 14.63 -3.97 -10.08
C ALA A 23 14.63 -5.45 -10.41
N VAL A 24 13.45 -6.09 -10.43
CA VAL A 24 13.27 -7.49 -10.81
C VAL A 24 13.82 -7.74 -12.22
N VAL A 25 13.37 -6.96 -13.20
CA VAL A 25 13.77 -7.16 -14.60
C VAL A 25 15.29 -7.02 -14.77
N ARG A 26 15.87 -5.94 -14.26
CA ARG A 26 17.30 -5.70 -14.45
C ARG A 26 18.18 -6.67 -13.67
N ALA A 27 17.79 -7.06 -12.46
CA ALA A 27 18.52 -8.05 -11.67
C ALA A 27 18.51 -9.41 -12.35
N ALA A 28 17.35 -9.87 -12.82
CA ALA A 28 17.22 -11.16 -13.49
C ALA A 28 17.97 -11.23 -14.82
N LEU A 29 17.84 -10.19 -15.67
CA LEU A 29 18.61 -10.11 -16.93
C LEU A 29 20.11 -10.12 -16.67
N LYS A 30 20.61 -9.40 -15.64
CA LYS A 30 22.04 -9.41 -15.27
C LYS A 30 22.53 -10.79 -14.83
N LYS A 31 21.64 -11.61 -14.26
CA LYS A 31 21.94 -13.01 -13.88
C LYS A 31 21.72 -14.01 -15.03
N GLY A 32 21.43 -13.53 -16.24
CA GLY A 32 21.26 -14.36 -17.45
C GLY A 32 19.91 -15.06 -17.55
N MET A 33 18.90 -14.63 -16.78
CA MET A 33 17.53 -15.15 -16.87
C MET A 33 16.76 -14.40 -17.94
N ASN A 34 15.87 -15.09 -18.66
CA ASN A 34 14.83 -14.46 -19.47
C ASN A 34 13.75 -13.89 -18.56
N VAL A 35 13.23 -12.71 -18.88
CA VAL A 35 12.21 -12.05 -18.07
C VAL A 35 10.98 -11.73 -18.90
N TYR A 36 9.81 -12.00 -18.34
CA TYR A 36 8.53 -11.74 -18.97
C TYR A 36 7.66 -10.87 -18.07
N GLY A 37 7.12 -9.80 -18.64
CA GLY A 37 6.10 -8.96 -17.99
C GLY A 37 4.71 -9.52 -18.24
N ILE A 38 3.98 -9.79 -17.19
CA ILE A 38 2.61 -10.31 -17.24
C ILE A 38 1.68 -9.13 -17.00
N LYS A 39 0.93 -8.73 -18.03
CA LYS A 39 0.02 -7.58 -17.94
C LYS A 39 -1.28 -7.94 -17.26
N ARG A 40 -1.84 -7.00 -16.48
CA ARG A 40 -3.10 -7.17 -15.74
C ARG A 40 -3.10 -8.32 -14.73
N GLY A 41 -1.92 -8.63 -14.16
CA GLY A 41 -1.78 -9.62 -13.10
C GLY A 41 -2.24 -11.02 -13.51
N TYR A 42 -2.98 -11.68 -12.64
CA TYR A 42 -3.47 -13.04 -12.88
C TYR A 42 -4.44 -13.17 -14.05
N CYS A 43 -5.19 -12.12 -14.40
CA CYS A 43 -5.99 -12.14 -15.63
C CYS A 43 -5.10 -12.34 -16.84
N GLY A 44 -4.03 -11.54 -16.96
CA GLY A 44 -3.12 -11.66 -18.09
C GLY A 44 -2.33 -12.96 -18.09
N LEU A 45 -2.11 -13.58 -16.95
CA LEU A 45 -1.51 -14.92 -16.88
C LEU A 45 -2.45 -15.98 -17.48
N ILE A 46 -3.76 -15.88 -17.23
CA ILE A 46 -4.79 -16.74 -17.85
C ILE A 46 -4.91 -16.43 -19.34
N ASP A 47 -5.02 -15.15 -19.71
CA ASP A 47 -5.21 -14.70 -21.11
C ASP A 47 -3.96 -14.93 -21.98
N GLY A 48 -2.81 -15.26 -21.38
CA GLY A 48 -1.53 -15.35 -22.10
C GLY A 48 -0.98 -13.97 -22.52
N ASN A 49 -1.40 -12.89 -21.86
CA ASN A 49 -0.90 -11.53 -22.11
C ASN A 49 0.46 -11.32 -21.43
N ILE A 50 1.46 -11.97 -21.98
CA ILE A 50 2.80 -12.12 -21.42
C ILE A 50 3.81 -11.70 -22.49
N GLU A 51 4.63 -10.70 -22.18
CA GLU A 51 5.59 -10.13 -23.14
C GLU A 51 7.03 -10.26 -22.62
N PRO A 52 8.02 -10.59 -23.48
CA PRO A 52 9.42 -10.59 -23.08
C PRO A 52 9.88 -9.18 -22.73
N MET A 53 10.71 -9.06 -21.72
CA MET A 53 11.24 -7.78 -21.25
C MET A 53 12.75 -7.69 -21.46
N THR A 54 13.19 -6.47 -21.75
CA THR A 54 14.59 -6.09 -21.87
C THR A 54 14.92 -4.99 -20.86
N GLU A 55 16.19 -4.62 -20.74
CA GLU A 55 16.61 -3.47 -19.91
C GLU A 55 15.92 -2.17 -20.35
N ARG A 56 15.60 -2.05 -21.65
CA ARG A 56 14.92 -0.88 -22.22
C ARG A 56 13.43 -0.84 -21.91
N SER A 57 12.80 -2.00 -21.74
CA SER A 57 11.38 -2.09 -21.37
C SER A 57 11.08 -1.37 -20.03
N VAL A 58 12.07 -1.27 -19.15
CA VAL A 58 11.94 -0.67 -17.82
C VAL A 58 12.75 0.62 -17.66
N SER A 59 13.09 1.27 -18.78
CA SER A 59 13.75 2.58 -18.74
C SER A 59 12.75 3.68 -18.36
N ASP A 60 13.22 4.66 -17.58
CA ASP A 60 12.47 5.88 -17.23
C ASP A 60 11.09 5.66 -16.58
N ILE A 61 10.93 4.56 -15.83
CA ILE A 61 9.68 4.24 -15.11
C ILE A 61 9.74 4.46 -13.60
N MET A 62 10.92 4.61 -12.98
CA MET A 62 11.07 4.71 -11.53
C MET A 62 10.31 5.88 -10.90
N HIS A 63 10.16 6.98 -11.62
CA HIS A 63 9.47 8.17 -11.14
C HIS A 63 7.97 8.18 -11.44
N ARG A 64 7.48 7.18 -12.18
CA ARG A 64 6.08 7.09 -12.57
C ARG A 64 5.27 6.38 -11.49
N GLY A 65 4.13 6.98 -11.11
CA GLY A 65 3.10 6.30 -10.32
C GLY A 65 2.38 5.21 -11.13
N GLY A 66 1.46 4.51 -10.45
CA GLY A 66 0.77 3.38 -11.04
C GLY A 66 1.70 2.20 -11.34
N THR A 67 1.33 1.38 -12.31
CA THR A 67 2.12 0.22 -12.75
C THR A 67 2.10 0.07 -14.27
N MET A 68 3.26 -0.09 -14.90
CA MET A 68 3.41 -0.28 -16.34
C MET A 68 2.85 -1.62 -16.83
N LEU A 69 2.72 -2.59 -15.93
CA LEU A 69 2.15 -3.90 -16.22
C LEU A 69 0.63 -3.94 -16.05
N TYR A 70 0.03 -2.82 -15.67
CA TYR A 70 -1.38 -2.73 -15.31
C TYR A 70 -1.73 -3.71 -14.18
N THR A 71 -2.91 -3.59 -13.61
CA THR A 71 -3.39 -4.48 -12.56
C THR A 71 -4.87 -4.79 -12.76
N ALA A 72 -5.29 -5.97 -12.31
CA ALA A 72 -6.69 -6.37 -12.28
C ALA A 72 -6.95 -7.34 -11.13
N ARG A 73 -8.21 -7.41 -10.72
CA ARG A 73 -8.69 -8.52 -9.87
C ARG A 73 -9.19 -9.62 -10.80
N SER A 74 -8.80 -10.87 -10.54
CA SER A 74 -9.26 -12.03 -11.29
C SER A 74 -10.15 -12.90 -10.41
N ALA A 75 -11.43 -13.00 -10.77
CA ALA A 75 -12.32 -13.98 -10.15
C ALA A 75 -12.03 -15.39 -10.72
N GLU A 76 -11.73 -15.46 -11.99
CA GLU A 76 -11.42 -16.70 -12.71
C GLU A 76 -10.19 -17.41 -12.14
N PHE A 77 -9.14 -16.66 -11.78
CA PHE A 77 -7.94 -17.24 -11.16
C PHE A 77 -8.21 -17.91 -9.80
N ARG A 78 -9.37 -17.70 -9.19
CA ARG A 78 -9.77 -18.40 -7.95
C ARG A 78 -10.38 -19.78 -8.21
N THR A 79 -10.60 -20.13 -9.46
CA THR A 79 -11.10 -21.45 -9.87
C THR A 79 -9.95 -22.37 -10.21
N GLU A 80 -10.16 -23.68 -10.03
CA GLU A 80 -9.16 -24.68 -10.42
C GLU A 80 -8.81 -24.59 -11.90
N GLU A 81 -9.82 -24.41 -12.76
CA GLU A 81 -9.64 -24.26 -14.21
C GLU A 81 -8.77 -23.06 -14.57
N GLY A 82 -9.04 -21.88 -13.99
CA GLY A 82 -8.24 -20.69 -14.24
C GLY A 82 -6.80 -20.83 -13.76
N MET A 83 -6.57 -21.50 -12.64
CA MET A 83 -5.22 -21.78 -12.14
C MET A 83 -4.45 -22.76 -13.03
N GLU A 84 -5.10 -23.80 -13.57
CA GLU A 84 -4.47 -24.74 -14.50
C GLU A 84 -4.15 -24.08 -15.85
N ILE A 85 -5.02 -23.20 -16.38
CA ILE A 85 -4.74 -22.40 -17.58
C ILE A 85 -3.51 -21.49 -17.34
N ALA A 86 -3.47 -20.82 -16.21
CA ALA A 86 -2.35 -19.95 -15.84
C ALA A 86 -1.03 -20.74 -15.74
N LYS A 87 -1.05 -21.91 -15.12
CA LYS A 87 0.10 -22.83 -15.06
C LYS A 87 0.54 -23.27 -16.46
N ALA A 88 -0.39 -23.71 -17.30
CA ALA A 88 -0.08 -24.13 -18.67
C ALA A 88 0.57 -23.01 -19.49
N ASN A 89 0.16 -21.75 -19.31
CA ASN A 89 0.80 -20.60 -19.94
C ASN A 89 2.21 -20.36 -19.41
N CYS A 90 2.48 -20.59 -18.13
CA CYS A 90 3.83 -20.57 -17.58
C CYS A 90 4.71 -21.65 -18.21
N GLU A 91 4.22 -22.89 -18.25
CA GLU A 91 4.95 -24.03 -18.83
C GLU A 91 5.28 -23.83 -20.32
N LYS A 92 4.32 -23.30 -21.09
CA LYS A 92 4.50 -22.97 -22.52
C LYS A 92 5.65 -21.99 -22.77
N LEU A 93 5.87 -21.04 -21.85
CA LEU A 93 6.94 -20.05 -21.95
C LEU A 93 8.20 -20.46 -21.16
N GLY A 94 8.18 -21.61 -20.51
CA GLY A 94 9.28 -22.09 -19.66
C GLY A 94 9.50 -21.21 -18.43
N LEU A 95 8.45 -20.56 -17.90
CA LEU A 95 8.52 -19.78 -16.67
C LEU A 95 8.64 -20.71 -15.48
N GLU A 96 9.75 -20.64 -14.77
CA GLU A 96 10.04 -21.44 -13.58
C GLU A 96 9.71 -20.68 -12.29
N GLY A 97 9.66 -19.34 -12.35
CA GLY A 97 9.35 -18.50 -11.22
C GLY A 97 8.58 -17.23 -11.59
N ILE A 98 7.85 -16.66 -10.63
CA ILE A 98 7.10 -15.41 -10.79
C ILE A 98 7.30 -14.52 -9.58
N VAL A 99 7.66 -13.25 -9.81
CA VAL A 99 7.59 -12.20 -8.78
C VAL A 99 6.22 -11.54 -8.84
N VAL A 100 5.50 -11.61 -7.72
CA VAL A 100 4.13 -11.10 -7.57
C VAL A 100 4.13 -9.86 -6.69
N ILE A 101 3.84 -8.69 -7.27
CA ILE A 101 3.81 -7.41 -6.55
C ILE A 101 2.36 -7.06 -6.23
N GLY A 102 2.01 -7.01 -4.94
CA GLY A 102 0.64 -6.74 -4.51
C GLY A 102 0.41 -6.94 -3.02
N GLY A 103 -0.84 -7.11 -2.62
CA GLY A 103 -1.23 -7.36 -1.22
C GLY A 103 -1.59 -8.82 -0.93
N ASP A 104 -2.22 -9.07 0.22
CA ASP A 104 -2.59 -10.42 0.70
C ASP A 104 -3.32 -11.28 -0.33
N GLY A 105 -4.29 -10.70 -1.05
CA GLY A 105 -5.01 -11.43 -2.10
C GLY A 105 -4.10 -11.93 -3.21
N SER A 106 -3.06 -11.15 -3.54
CA SER A 106 -2.06 -11.51 -4.56
C SER A 106 -1.12 -12.60 -4.04
N PHE A 107 -0.81 -12.58 -2.74
CA PHE A 107 0.02 -13.63 -2.11
C PHE A 107 -0.69 -14.97 -1.99
N ARG A 108 -2.03 -14.96 -1.76
CA ARG A 108 -2.83 -16.20 -1.85
C ARG A 108 -2.71 -16.84 -3.22
N GLY A 109 -2.87 -16.04 -4.27
CA GLY A 109 -2.66 -16.53 -5.65
C GLY A 109 -1.22 -17.00 -5.93
N ALA A 110 -0.22 -16.35 -5.33
CA ALA A 110 1.17 -16.78 -5.42
C ALA A 110 1.39 -18.14 -4.73
N ALA A 111 0.76 -18.37 -3.56
CA ALA A 111 0.79 -19.66 -2.88
C ALA A 111 0.14 -20.77 -3.72
N ASP A 112 -1.00 -20.48 -4.35
CA ASP A 112 -1.71 -21.43 -5.21
C ASP A 112 -0.86 -21.84 -6.42
N LEU A 113 -0.15 -20.91 -7.05
CA LEU A 113 0.82 -21.22 -8.11
C LEU A 113 2.04 -21.98 -7.60
N SER A 114 2.55 -21.61 -6.41
CA SER A 114 3.67 -22.32 -5.80
C SER A 114 3.34 -23.77 -5.53
N ALA A 115 2.14 -24.06 -5.05
CA ALA A 115 1.64 -25.42 -4.85
C ALA A 115 1.54 -26.22 -6.16
N ARG A 116 1.49 -25.55 -7.30
CA ARG A 116 1.48 -26.16 -8.65
C ARG A 116 2.85 -26.22 -9.32
N GLY A 117 3.91 -25.87 -8.60
CA GLY A 117 5.30 -26.01 -9.04
C GLY A 117 5.92 -24.77 -9.71
N ILE A 118 5.24 -23.62 -9.69
CA ILE A 118 5.82 -22.35 -10.16
C ILE A 118 6.34 -21.59 -8.92
N LEU A 119 7.66 -21.35 -8.86
CA LEU A 119 8.26 -20.67 -7.71
C LEU A 119 7.80 -19.20 -7.62
N CYS A 120 6.98 -18.86 -6.63
CA CYS A 120 6.49 -17.49 -6.48
C CYS A 120 7.17 -16.77 -5.32
N VAL A 121 7.50 -15.48 -5.55
CA VAL A 121 7.98 -14.56 -4.52
C VAL A 121 7.11 -13.32 -4.51
N GLY A 122 6.45 -13.03 -3.38
CA GLY A 122 5.59 -11.87 -3.17
C GLY A 122 6.38 -10.65 -2.71
N LEU A 123 6.04 -9.48 -3.28
CA LEU A 123 6.50 -8.17 -2.82
C LEU A 123 5.30 -7.35 -2.32
N PRO A 124 5.35 -6.79 -1.10
CA PRO A 124 4.22 -6.06 -0.51
C PRO A 124 4.03 -4.68 -1.18
N GLY A 125 3.20 -4.63 -2.21
CA GLY A 125 2.82 -3.43 -2.96
C GLY A 125 1.39 -3.02 -2.62
N THR A 126 1.23 -2.15 -1.63
CA THR A 126 -0.04 -1.57 -1.19
C THR A 126 0.22 -0.32 -0.36
N ILE A 127 -0.65 0.69 -0.48
CA ILE A 127 -0.55 1.90 0.36
C ILE A 127 -1.06 1.68 1.78
N ASP A 128 -1.83 0.61 2.02
CA ASP A 128 -2.58 0.40 3.27
C ASP A 128 -1.67 0.02 4.45
N ASN A 129 -0.46 -0.45 4.17
CA ASN A 129 0.52 -0.99 5.14
C ASN A 129 -0.06 -2.07 6.06
N ASP A 130 -1.03 -2.85 5.57
CA ASP A 130 -1.76 -3.87 6.32
C ASP A 130 -1.14 -5.27 6.25
N ILE A 131 -0.02 -5.43 5.53
CA ILE A 131 0.73 -6.69 5.43
C ILE A 131 1.56 -6.91 6.70
N ALA A 132 1.26 -7.96 7.45
CA ALA A 132 1.78 -8.13 8.79
C ALA A 132 3.26 -8.54 8.87
N CYS A 133 3.78 -9.26 7.88
CA CYS A 133 5.16 -9.73 7.85
C CYS A 133 6.19 -8.61 7.54
N THR A 134 5.74 -7.41 7.25
CA THR A 134 6.61 -6.27 6.94
C THR A 134 6.22 -5.02 7.73
N GLU A 135 7.20 -4.24 8.16
CA GLU A 135 6.97 -2.92 8.76
C GLU A 135 6.56 -1.88 7.71
N TYR A 136 6.91 -2.13 6.45
CA TYR A 136 6.76 -1.16 5.37
C TYR A 136 6.28 -1.83 4.08
N THR A 137 5.24 -1.27 3.47
CA THR A 137 4.75 -1.68 2.15
C THR A 137 5.05 -0.62 1.09
N ILE A 138 5.37 -1.07 -0.13
CA ILE A 138 5.67 -0.18 -1.27
C ILE A 138 4.45 0.68 -1.58
N GLY A 139 4.63 1.99 -1.55
CA GLY A 139 3.60 3.00 -1.81
C GLY A 139 3.03 3.67 -0.55
N TYR A 140 3.29 3.12 0.63
CA TYR A 140 2.79 3.65 1.89
C TYR A 140 3.34 5.05 2.21
N ASP A 141 4.65 5.27 2.06
CA ASP A 141 5.27 6.57 2.31
C ASP A 141 4.73 7.66 1.38
N THR A 142 4.60 7.32 0.09
CA THR A 142 4.02 8.25 -0.89
C THR A 142 2.58 8.60 -0.56
N ALA A 143 1.77 7.64 -0.15
CA ALA A 143 0.38 7.87 0.23
C ALA A 143 0.26 8.78 1.46
N MET A 144 1.13 8.60 2.46
CA MET A 144 1.18 9.49 3.64
C MET A 144 1.62 10.91 3.27
N ASN A 145 2.65 11.05 2.43
CA ASN A 145 3.10 12.37 1.98
C ASN A 145 2.02 13.10 1.17
N THR A 146 1.29 12.38 0.31
CA THR A 146 0.14 12.94 -0.40
C THR A 146 -0.95 13.39 0.57
N ALA A 147 -1.30 12.57 1.57
CA ALA A 147 -2.30 12.95 2.57
C ALA A 147 -1.85 14.17 3.38
N MET A 148 -0.60 14.21 3.82
CA MET A 148 -0.02 15.34 4.55
C MET A 148 -0.10 16.63 3.72
N GLU A 149 0.33 16.60 2.45
CA GLU A 149 0.25 17.76 1.54
C GLU A 149 -1.18 18.27 1.38
N MET A 150 -2.15 17.37 1.25
CA MET A 150 -3.56 17.77 1.14
C MET A 150 -4.09 18.38 2.44
N VAL A 151 -3.73 17.80 3.60
CA VAL A 151 -4.10 18.37 4.91
C VAL A 151 -3.51 19.76 5.10
N ASP A 152 -2.26 19.99 4.70
CA ASP A 152 -1.63 21.32 4.80
C ASP A 152 -2.36 22.35 3.95
N LYS A 153 -2.74 22.01 2.72
CA LYS A 153 -3.56 22.88 1.86
C LYS A 153 -4.94 23.20 2.47
N LEU A 154 -5.57 22.18 3.09
CA LEU A 154 -6.85 22.38 3.80
C LEU A 154 -6.69 23.24 5.05
N ARG A 155 -5.54 23.14 5.73
CA ARG A 155 -5.23 23.97 6.90
C ARG A 155 -5.15 25.45 6.55
N ASP A 156 -4.52 25.82 5.43
CA ASP A 156 -4.42 27.21 4.99
C ASP A 156 -5.81 27.87 4.86
N THR A 157 -6.74 27.16 4.19
CA THR A 157 -8.11 27.67 4.05
C THR A 157 -8.89 27.62 5.35
N SER A 158 -8.71 26.57 6.17
CA SER A 158 -9.37 26.45 7.48
C SER A 158 -8.93 27.54 8.44
N GLN A 159 -7.67 27.95 8.40
CA GLN A 159 -7.15 29.05 9.20
C GLN A 159 -7.76 30.39 8.77
N SER A 160 -7.89 30.62 7.47
CA SER A 160 -8.49 31.86 6.94
C SER A 160 -9.95 32.04 7.30
N HIS A 161 -10.67 30.97 7.60
CA HIS A 161 -12.10 30.95 7.88
C HIS A 161 -12.49 30.50 9.28
N PHE A 162 -11.53 30.20 10.16
CA PHE A 162 -11.75 29.66 11.51
C PHE A 162 -12.60 28.38 11.52
N ARG A 163 -12.26 27.42 10.67
CA ARG A 163 -13.01 26.20 10.41
C ARG A 163 -12.33 24.96 11.00
N CYS A 164 -13.11 23.88 11.03
CA CYS A 164 -12.60 22.52 11.20
C CYS A 164 -12.63 21.77 9.87
N SER A 165 -11.56 21.09 9.55
CA SER A 165 -11.49 20.13 8.43
C SER A 165 -11.50 18.71 8.97
N VAL A 166 -12.49 17.91 8.57
CA VAL A 166 -12.52 16.46 8.76
C VAL A 166 -11.96 15.84 7.47
N VAL A 167 -10.80 15.21 7.54
CA VAL A 167 -10.12 14.66 6.37
C VAL A 167 -10.11 13.15 6.46
N GLU A 168 -10.85 12.51 5.52
CA GLU A 168 -10.84 11.05 5.40
C GLU A 168 -9.68 10.61 4.52
N VAL A 169 -8.87 9.69 5.06
CA VAL A 169 -7.72 9.09 4.38
C VAL A 169 -7.95 7.61 4.12
N MET A 170 -7.35 7.09 3.07
CA MET A 170 -7.38 5.66 2.75
C MET A 170 -6.63 4.84 3.80
N GLY A 171 -6.63 3.53 3.65
CA GLY A 171 -6.01 2.55 4.56
C GLY A 171 -6.87 1.30 4.72
N ARG A 172 -8.00 1.23 3.98
CA ARG A 172 -8.94 0.10 3.99
C ARG A 172 -9.49 -0.17 5.40
N GLY A 173 -9.05 -1.24 6.06
CA GLY A 173 -9.47 -1.61 7.40
C GLY A 173 -8.49 -1.19 8.50
N ALA A 174 -7.39 -0.54 8.16
CA ALA A 174 -6.29 -0.21 9.06
C ALA A 174 -6.08 1.31 9.16
N GLY A 175 -5.81 1.80 10.37
CA GLY A 175 -5.61 3.21 10.67
C GLY A 175 -4.16 3.71 10.50
N PHE A 176 -3.27 2.96 9.83
CA PHE A 176 -1.84 3.32 9.76
C PHE A 176 -1.58 4.64 9.02
N ILE A 177 -2.27 4.90 7.91
CA ILE A 177 -2.14 6.18 7.20
C ILE A 177 -2.71 7.31 8.09
N ALA A 178 -3.87 7.08 8.71
CA ALA A 178 -4.54 8.09 9.53
C ALA A 178 -3.68 8.51 10.72
N VAL A 179 -3.10 7.56 11.47
CA VAL A 179 -2.31 7.88 12.66
C VAL A 179 -1.03 8.64 12.29
N ASN A 180 -0.30 8.18 11.27
CA ASN A 180 0.94 8.84 10.87
C ASN A 180 0.69 10.24 10.27
N THR A 181 -0.32 10.37 9.39
CA THR A 181 -0.70 11.66 8.82
C THR A 181 -1.21 12.61 9.91
N GLY A 182 -2.04 12.12 10.84
CA GLY A 182 -2.59 12.93 11.91
C GLY A 182 -1.51 13.47 12.84
N VAL A 183 -0.53 12.64 13.23
CA VAL A 183 0.65 13.09 14.01
C VAL A 183 1.46 14.11 13.22
N ALA A 184 1.80 13.81 11.97
CA ALA A 184 2.61 14.70 11.13
C ALA A 184 1.96 16.06 10.89
N CYS A 185 0.64 16.11 10.80
CA CYS A 185 -0.11 17.34 10.59
C CYS A 185 -0.58 18.02 11.89
N GLY A 186 -0.32 17.46 13.07
CA GLY A 186 -0.81 18.00 14.34
C GLY A 186 -2.35 18.09 14.36
N ALA A 187 -3.02 17.00 13.98
CA ALA A 187 -4.46 16.88 14.05
C ALA A 187 -4.94 17.01 15.52
N ILE A 188 -6.09 17.65 15.72
CA ILE A 188 -6.68 17.72 17.07
C ILE A 188 -7.20 16.35 17.51
N GLU A 189 -7.57 15.52 16.53
CA GLU A 189 -8.06 14.17 16.77
C GLU A 189 -7.77 13.27 15.57
N ILE A 190 -7.57 11.98 15.85
CA ILE A 190 -7.41 10.93 14.85
C ILE A 190 -8.43 9.84 15.15
N ILE A 191 -9.30 9.55 14.19
CA ILE A 191 -10.38 8.57 14.38
C ILE A 191 -10.08 7.34 13.52
N THR A 192 -9.90 6.19 14.19
CA THR A 192 -9.62 4.90 13.54
C THR A 192 -10.54 3.81 14.13
N LYS A 193 -10.58 2.65 13.49
CA LYS A 193 -11.34 1.50 14.03
C LYS A 193 -10.69 0.85 15.23
N GLU A 194 -9.39 0.97 15.35
CA GLU A 194 -8.59 0.33 16.39
C GLU A 194 -8.72 1.00 17.75
N MET A 195 -9.06 2.29 17.76
CA MET A 195 -9.22 3.07 18.99
C MET A 195 -10.67 3.54 19.16
N PRO A 196 -11.24 3.40 20.36
CA PRO A 196 -12.56 3.97 20.66
C PRO A 196 -12.48 5.50 20.62
N TYR A 197 -13.52 6.14 20.11
CA TYR A 197 -13.64 7.60 20.10
C TYR A 197 -15.00 8.06 20.61
N ASP A 198 -15.05 9.28 21.15
CA ASP A 198 -16.27 9.90 21.66
C ASP A 198 -16.39 11.34 21.12
N LEU A 199 -17.40 11.58 20.31
CA LEU A 199 -17.63 12.89 19.68
C LEU A 199 -17.95 14.00 20.68
N ASP A 200 -18.48 13.69 21.87
CA ASP A 200 -18.71 14.69 22.95
C ASP A 200 -17.38 15.13 23.55
N GLN A 201 -16.48 14.19 23.78
CA GLN A 201 -15.14 14.52 24.29
C GLN A 201 -14.33 15.29 23.27
N ILE A 202 -14.39 14.92 21.98
CA ILE A 202 -13.72 15.64 20.89
C ILE A 202 -14.25 17.08 20.81
N ALA A 203 -15.57 17.28 20.83
CA ALA A 203 -16.17 18.60 20.81
C ALA A 203 -15.75 19.44 22.01
N LYS A 204 -15.73 18.87 23.21
CA LYS A 204 -15.25 19.53 24.44
C LYS A 204 -13.79 19.97 24.31
N LYS A 205 -12.91 19.08 23.88
CA LYS A 205 -11.49 19.35 23.62
C LYS A 205 -11.30 20.51 22.64
N MET A 206 -12.07 20.52 21.54
CA MET A 206 -12.05 21.61 20.56
C MET A 206 -12.47 22.96 21.17
N LEU A 207 -13.53 22.99 21.97
CA LEU A 207 -14.00 24.22 22.64
C LEU A 207 -13.00 24.74 23.66
N GLU A 208 -12.35 23.86 24.43
CA GLU A 208 -11.26 24.22 25.34
C GLU A 208 -10.06 24.81 24.59
N CYS A 209 -9.67 24.22 23.47
CA CYS A 209 -8.60 24.76 22.64
C CYS A 209 -8.97 26.10 22.01
N LYS A 210 -10.23 26.25 21.57
CA LYS A 210 -10.76 27.52 21.04
C LYS A 210 -10.70 28.62 22.11
N ALA A 211 -11.07 28.31 23.34
CA ALA A 211 -10.98 29.26 24.46
C ALA A 211 -9.53 29.69 24.78
N LYS A 212 -8.54 28.87 24.45
CA LYS A 212 -7.11 29.17 24.54
C LYS A 212 -6.53 29.87 23.29
N GLY A 213 -7.39 30.20 22.31
CA GLY A 213 -7.00 30.96 21.10
C GLY A 213 -6.73 30.13 19.86
N LYS A 214 -6.92 28.81 19.87
CA LYS A 214 -6.81 27.98 18.66
C LYS A 214 -7.99 28.27 17.72
N GLN A 215 -7.73 28.60 16.47
CA GLN A 215 -8.73 29.12 15.54
C GLN A 215 -9.10 28.13 14.43
N ASN A 216 -8.28 27.13 14.17
CA ASN A 216 -8.53 26.11 13.15
C ASN A 216 -8.27 24.72 13.70
N PHE A 217 -8.95 23.73 13.14
CA PHE A 217 -8.90 22.36 13.60
C PHE A 217 -8.81 21.40 12.40
N VAL A 218 -8.09 20.31 12.59
CA VAL A 218 -8.04 19.18 11.65
C VAL A 218 -8.35 17.92 12.44
N ILE A 219 -9.30 17.13 11.94
CA ILE A 219 -9.61 15.78 12.40
C ILE A 219 -9.28 14.84 11.24
N VAL A 220 -8.43 13.84 11.47
CA VAL A 220 -8.12 12.83 10.46
C VAL A 220 -8.92 11.58 10.75
N VAL A 221 -9.62 11.07 9.74
CA VAL A 221 -10.48 9.89 9.86
C VAL A 221 -10.00 8.81 8.90
N ALA A 222 -9.78 7.59 9.39
CA ALA A 222 -9.51 6.44 8.53
C ALA A 222 -10.78 6.02 7.78
N GLU A 223 -10.69 5.75 6.47
CA GLU A 223 -11.86 5.34 5.64
C GLU A 223 -12.60 4.13 6.21
N GLY A 224 -11.86 3.28 6.91
CA GLY A 224 -12.43 2.11 7.57
C GLY A 224 -13.45 2.41 8.67
N VAL A 225 -13.44 3.60 9.25
CA VAL A 225 -14.46 4.06 10.22
C VAL A 225 -15.79 4.28 9.50
N GLY A 226 -15.76 4.86 8.30
CA GLY A 226 -16.93 5.35 7.60
C GLY A 226 -17.50 6.62 8.25
N HIS A 227 -18.62 7.07 7.76
CA HIS A 227 -19.43 8.14 8.38
C HIS A 227 -18.73 9.50 8.58
N SER A 228 -17.67 9.81 7.84
CA SER A 228 -16.90 11.07 8.00
C SER A 228 -17.77 12.32 7.86
N ASN A 229 -18.81 12.29 7.01
CA ASN A 229 -19.75 13.39 6.87
C ASN A 229 -20.64 13.56 8.11
N GLU A 230 -21.10 12.46 8.72
CA GLU A 230 -21.90 12.47 9.94
C GLU A 230 -21.06 12.94 11.11
N ILE A 231 -19.80 12.51 11.22
CA ILE A 231 -18.84 13.00 12.21
C ILE A 231 -18.69 14.52 12.10
N ALA A 232 -18.49 15.04 10.90
CA ALA A 232 -18.34 16.48 10.65
C ALA A 232 -19.61 17.24 11.07
N GLN A 233 -20.79 16.73 10.74
CA GLN A 233 -22.05 17.33 11.11
C GLN A 233 -22.22 17.40 12.65
N VAL A 234 -22.00 16.29 13.35
CA VAL A 234 -22.11 16.24 14.81
C VAL A 234 -21.12 17.18 15.49
N ILE A 235 -19.87 17.24 15.01
CA ILE A 235 -18.87 18.19 15.54
C ILE A 235 -19.33 19.63 15.32
N GLN A 236 -19.84 19.97 14.15
CA GLN A 236 -20.38 21.31 13.89
C GLN A 236 -21.54 21.68 14.83
N GLU A 237 -22.51 20.77 14.99
CA GLU A 237 -23.66 20.97 15.87
C GLU A 237 -23.25 21.19 17.34
N LYS A 238 -22.27 20.41 17.83
CA LYS A 238 -21.82 20.49 19.23
C LYS A 238 -20.91 21.68 19.52
N THR A 239 -20.13 22.14 18.54
CA THR A 239 -19.11 23.17 18.75
C THR A 239 -19.50 24.54 18.20
N GLY A 240 -20.46 24.60 17.29
CA GLY A 240 -20.78 25.81 16.50
C GLY A 240 -19.62 26.23 15.57
N ILE A 241 -18.60 25.37 15.37
CA ILE A 241 -17.49 25.62 14.45
C ILE A 241 -17.88 25.05 13.07
N GLU A 242 -17.84 25.89 12.04
CA GLU A 242 -18.08 25.42 10.67
C GLU A 242 -17.12 24.28 10.34
N THR A 243 -17.65 23.09 10.03
CA THR A 243 -16.88 21.87 9.81
C THR A 243 -17.12 21.34 8.39
N ARG A 244 -16.06 21.06 7.68
CA ARG A 244 -16.09 20.58 6.29
C ARG A 244 -15.40 19.24 6.19
N THR A 245 -16.02 18.30 5.45
CA THR A 245 -15.40 17.00 5.14
C THR A 245 -14.68 17.06 3.80
N THR A 246 -13.51 16.43 3.77
CA THR A 246 -12.77 16.16 2.52
C THR A 246 -12.37 14.70 2.51
N ILE A 247 -12.83 13.95 1.52
CA ILE A 247 -12.46 12.55 1.31
C ILE A 247 -11.37 12.51 0.25
N LEU A 248 -10.14 12.15 0.64
CA LEU A 248 -9.01 12.15 -0.29
C LEU A 248 -9.15 11.04 -1.34
N GLY A 249 -9.50 9.83 -0.92
CA GLY A 249 -9.71 8.72 -1.84
C GLY A 249 -8.49 8.42 -2.72
N HIS A 250 -8.74 8.09 -3.98
CA HIS A 250 -7.75 7.54 -4.91
C HIS A 250 -6.57 8.45 -5.27
N VAL A 251 -6.60 9.76 -4.95
CA VAL A 251 -5.42 10.63 -5.14
C VAL A 251 -4.22 10.12 -4.33
N GLN A 252 -4.46 9.41 -3.23
CA GLN A 252 -3.42 8.79 -2.41
C GLN A 252 -2.72 7.59 -3.06
N ARG A 253 -3.29 7.01 -4.13
CA ARG A 253 -2.68 5.92 -4.91
C ARG A 253 -1.78 6.41 -6.03
N GLY A 254 -1.91 7.69 -6.39
CA GLY A 254 -1.19 8.29 -7.50
C GLY A 254 0.09 9.01 -7.08
N GLY A 255 0.71 9.62 -8.06
CA GLY A 255 1.87 10.46 -7.88
C GLY A 255 3.21 9.74 -8.04
N SER A 256 4.25 10.54 -8.08
CA SER A 256 5.63 10.07 -8.19
C SER A 256 6.07 9.45 -6.85
N PRO A 257 6.58 8.21 -6.84
CA PRO A 257 6.99 7.57 -5.58
C PRO A 257 8.11 8.36 -4.89
N THR A 258 8.03 8.44 -3.57
CA THR A 258 9.09 9.04 -2.75
C THR A 258 10.42 8.31 -2.91
N LEU A 259 11.50 8.93 -2.43
CA LEU A 259 12.82 8.28 -2.38
C LEU A 259 12.72 6.94 -1.64
N ARG A 260 12.03 6.91 -0.49
CA ARG A 260 11.91 5.70 0.32
C ARG A 260 11.21 4.57 -0.42
N ASP A 261 10.07 4.85 -1.05
CA ASP A 261 9.33 3.86 -1.84
C ASP A 261 10.18 3.31 -3.01
N ARG A 262 10.96 4.17 -3.68
CA ARG A 262 11.83 3.72 -4.79
C ARG A 262 12.97 2.82 -4.30
N VAL A 263 13.62 3.17 -3.19
CA VAL A 263 14.75 2.41 -2.63
C VAL A 263 14.25 1.06 -2.11
N VAL A 264 13.24 1.07 -1.25
CA VAL A 264 12.68 -0.17 -0.66
C VAL A 264 12.16 -1.11 -1.74
N ALA A 265 11.41 -0.59 -2.73
CA ALA A 265 10.93 -1.38 -3.86
C ALA A 265 12.08 -2.01 -4.67
N SER A 266 13.19 -1.27 -4.84
CA SER A 266 14.36 -1.76 -5.56
C SER A 266 15.09 -2.86 -4.78
N GLU A 267 15.27 -2.70 -3.48
CA GLU A 267 15.89 -3.71 -2.61
C GLU A 267 15.05 -4.99 -2.56
N MET A 268 13.73 -4.87 -2.33
CA MET A 268 12.82 -6.02 -2.31
C MET A 268 12.80 -6.76 -3.65
N GLY A 269 12.76 -6.00 -4.76
CA GLY A 269 12.77 -6.59 -6.11
C GLY A 269 14.06 -7.32 -6.44
N TYR A 270 15.20 -6.76 -6.00
CA TYR A 270 16.51 -7.40 -6.17
C TYR A 270 16.60 -8.70 -5.35
N TYR A 271 16.19 -8.65 -4.09
CA TYR A 271 16.21 -9.81 -3.19
C TYR A 271 15.28 -10.94 -3.66
N ALA A 272 14.12 -10.61 -4.21
CA ALA A 272 13.22 -11.61 -4.79
C ALA A 272 13.88 -12.41 -5.93
N VAL A 273 14.71 -11.74 -6.74
CA VAL A 273 15.47 -12.42 -7.81
C VAL A 273 16.58 -13.30 -7.23
N GLU A 274 17.21 -12.89 -6.12
CA GLU A 274 18.21 -13.73 -5.43
C GLU A 274 17.59 -15.01 -4.88
N LEU A 275 16.39 -14.93 -4.29
CA LEU A 275 15.65 -16.12 -3.83
C LEU A 275 15.34 -17.06 -5.00
N LEU A 276 14.80 -16.54 -6.10
CA LEU A 276 14.51 -17.35 -7.29
C LEU A 276 15.77 -17.96 -7.89
N GLU A 277 16.89 -17.23 -7.99
CA GLU A 277 18.17 -17.75 -8.47
C GLU A 277 18.64 -18.98 -7.67
N GLN A 278 18.38 -19.00 -6.36
CA GLN A 278 18.68 -20.11 -5.46
C GLN A 278 17.64 -21.24 -5.54
N GLY A 279 16.60 -21.11 -6.36
CA GLY A 279 15.50 -22.06 -6.45
C GLY A 279 14.53 -21.98 -5.25
N ILE A 280 14.51 -20.85 -4.54
CA ILE A 280 13.64 -20.61 -3.40
C ILE A 280 12.39 -19.88 -3.87
N GLY A 281 11.23 -20.47 -3.64
CA GLY A 281 9.91 -19.89 -3.91
C GLY A 281 8.99 -20.03 -2.70
N ASN A 282 7.71 -19.75 -2.90
CA ASN A 282 6.70 -19.70 -1.85
C ASN A 282 7.08 -18.74 -0.70
N ARG A 283 7.65 -17.55 -1.06
CA ARG A 283 8.11 -16.56 -0.09
C ARG A 283 7.42 -15.21 -0.28
N VAL A 284 7.27 -14.48 0.81
CA VAL A 284 6.95 -13.04 0.80
C VAL A 284 8.14 -12.28 1.36
N VAL A 285 8.64 -11.32 0.58
CA VAL A 285 9.69 -10.41 1.03
C VAL A 285 9.09 -9.32 1.90
N GLY A 286 9.77 -8.96 2.96
CA GLY A 286 9.39 -7.87 3.86
C GLY A 286 10.59 -7.04 4.29
N MET A 287 10.31 -6.04 5.09
CA MET A 287 11.33 -5.23 5.78
C MET A 287 11.05 -5.25 7.28
N GLN A 288 12.07 -5.57 8.08
CA GLN A 288 12.04 -5.51 9.53
C GLN A 288 13.34 -4.89 10.04
N ALA A 289 13.24 -3.91 10.93
CA ALA A 289 14.39 -3.17 11.47
C ALA A 289 15.35 -2.65 10.38
N ASN A 290 14.79 -2.10 9.28
CA ASN A 290 15.52 -1.64 8.09
C ASN A 290 16.35 -2.72 7.37
N LYS A 291 16.00 -3.98 7.52
CA LYS A 291 16.63 -5.11 6.80
C LYS A 291 15.58 -5.82 5.98
N ILE A 292 15.98 -6.26 4.79
CA ILE A 292 15.15 -7.13 3.96
C ILE A 292 15.15 -8.53 4.58
N VAL A 293 13.96 -9.10 4.72
CA VAL A 293 13.68 -10.43 5.26
C VAL A 293 12.68 -11.13 4.35
N ASP A 294 12.50 -12.44 4.52
CA ASP A 294 11.46 -13.16 3.82
C ASP A 294 10.81 -14.23 4.72
N PHE A 295 9.58 -14.55 4.40
CA PHE A 295 8.73 -15.49 5.14
C PHE A 295 8.06 -16.46 4.16
N ASP A 296 7.74 -17.66 4.63
CA ASP A 296 6.80 -18.51 3.92
C ASP A 296 5.47 -17.76 3.69
N ILE A 297 4.84 -17.93 2.51
CA ILE A 297 3.61 -17.18 2.18
C ILE A 297 2.49 -17.48 3.19
N GLN A 298 2.31 -18.74 3.62
CA GLN A 298 1.25 -19.09 4.56
C GLN A 298 1.55 -18.53 5.96
N GLU A 299 2.80 -18.54 6.39
CA GLU A 299 3.22 -17.90 7.64
C GLU A 299 2.94 -16.39 7.59
N ALA A 300 3.35 -15.71 6.50
CA ALA A 300 3.13 -14.29 6.31
C ALA A 300 1.64 -13.91 6.36
N LEU A 301 0.78 -14.70 5.70
CA LEU A 301 -0.67 -14.51 5.67
C LEU A 301 -1.37 -14.79 7.01
N ALA A 302 -0.76 -15.58 7.88
CA ALA A 302 -1.28 -15.89 9.21
C ALA A 302 -0.91 -14.85 10.27
N MET A 303 0.09 -14.02 10.01
CA MET A 303 0.51 -12.96 10.92
C MET A 303 -0.56 -11.90 11.11
N LYS A 304 -0.51 -11.20 12.25
CA LYS A 304 -1.35 -10.03 12.52
C LYS A 304 -0.46 -8.82 12.76
N LYS A 305 -0.74 -7.72 12.09
CA LYS A 305 -0.01 -6.47 12.28
C LYS A 305 -0.62 -5.69 13.45
N PRO A 306 0.16 -5.40 14.50
CA PRO A 306 -0.35 -4.60 15.62
C PRO A 306 -0.53 -3.16 15.19
N TYR A 307 -1.56 -2.50 15.72
CA TYR A 307 -1.74 -1.05 15.60
C TYR A 307 -0.80 -0.33 16.57
N ASP A 308 -0.27 0.81 16.18
CA ASP A 308 0.60 1.62 17.06
C ASP A 308 -0.23 2.54 17.98
N GLU A 309 -0.78 1.94 19.04
CA GLU A 309 -1.53 2.68 20.07
C GLU A 309 -0.67 3.75 20.76
N ARG A 310 0.65 3.51 20.86
CA ARG A 310 1.57 4.48 21.48
C ARG A 310 1.64 5.75 20.65
N LEU A 311 1.81 5.62 19.32
CA LEU A 311 1.85 6.76 18.42
C LEU A 311 0.50 7.52 18.43
N HIS A 312 -0.62 6.79 18.51
CA HIS A 312 -1.94 7.40 18.63
C HIS A 312 -2.06 8.25 19.90
N ARG A 313 -1.68 7.72 21.05
CA ARG A 313 -1.67 8.47 22.32
C ARG A 313 -0.74 9.68 22.29
N ILE A 314 0.43 9.56 21.67
CA ILE A 314 1.32 10.71 21.46
C ILE A 314 0.59 11.82 20.69
N ALA A 315 -0.17 11.48 19.64
CA ALA A 315 -0.94 12.47 18.90
C ALA A 315 -1.96 13.20 19.79
N GLU A 316 -2.67 12.45 20.65
CA GLU A 316 -3.62 13.02 21.60
C GLU A 316 -2.95 14.00 22.58
N ASP A 317 -1.79 13.60 23.13
CA ASP A 317 -1.05 14.37 24.13
C ASP A 317 -0.46 15.69 23.57
N ILE A 318 -0.03 15.69 22.31
CA ILE A 318 0.59 16.87 21.67
C ILE A 318 -0.37 17.72 20.84
N ALA A 319 -1.65 17.39 20.81
CA ALA A 319 -2.67 18.07 19.99
C ALA A 319 -3.10 19.46 20.52
N PHE A 320 -2.68 19.85 21.72
CA PHE A 320 -3.10 21.09 22.42
C PHE A 320 -2.32 22.33 22.01
#